data_06332e7a59d800ccb680a255c8ad2bc0
#
_entry.id   06332e7a59d800ccb680a255c8ad2bc0
#
_cell.length_a   1.000
_cell.length_b   1.000
_cell.length_c   1.000
_cell.angle_alpha   90.00
_cell.angle_beta   90.00
_cell.angle_gamma   90.00
#
_symmetry.space_group_name_H-M   'P 1'
#
loop_
_entity.id
_entity.type
_entity.pdbx_description
1 polymer ?
#
loop_
_entity_poly.entity_id
_entity_poly.type
_entity_poly.pdbx_seq_one_letter_code
_entity_poly.pdbx_strand_id
1 'polypeptide(L)'
;MSFKYVYALISSEKDHYTEQAVVSMHSLRFHDPDAHISLVTNNATFNTFKDKRTLIKKYVNEFIIVNPPESFTPIQQSRFLKTTLRQNVKGDFLYLDNDTIVSASLHDLESLDCEMGAVPDGHRTAECNRQMHEYFRLTKRSWNYNLYFNGGVLLVRDTVNTHKFFGDWHRIWNEDRIQYGINIDQPALAQADLLNDCLIAELDGRYNCQVVLSGAKKYLTDAAVFHYMSDLAYFASFPLKNLKLLNQVRENGITAEIEEIMHHPLHAFLENSLILGGAELEIYKSPLMILARKLSRDHGWLNTVVRFAYRLLGYKI
;
A
#
# COMPACT_ATOMS: atom_id res chain seq x y z
N MET A 1 -17.94 -19.75 2.75
CA MET A 1 -16.62 -20.11 3.30
C MET A 1 -15.87 -18.83 3.59
N SER A 2 -15.28 -18.71 4.78
CA SER A 2 -14.45 -17.55 5.13
C SER A 2 -13.20 -17.53 4.26
N PHE A 3 -12.81 -16.36 3.73
CA PHE A 3 -11.56 -16.21 3.02
C PHE A 3 -10.37 -16.14 4.01
N LYS A 4 -9.16 -16.41 3.52
CA LYS A 4 -7.92 -16.14 4.25
C LYS A 4 -7.50 -14.69 4.05
N TYR A 5 -6.84 -14.11 5.04
CA TYR A 5 -6.12 -12.85 4.88
C TYR A 5 -4.68 -13.14 4.45
N VAL A 6 -4.23 -12.50 3.40
CA VAL A 6 -2.92 -12.76 2.81
C VAL A 6 -2.09 -11.49 2.78
N TYR A 7 -0.85 -11.60 3.22
CA TYR A 7 0.17 -10.56 3.10
C TYR A 7 1.33 -11.06 2.26
N ALA A 8 2.01 -10.18 1.54
CA ALA A 8 3.26 -10.45 0.85
C ALA A 8 4.35 -9.54 1.41
N LEU A 9 5.45 -10.11 1.89
CA LEU A 9 6.48 -9.35 2.59
C LEU A 9 7.89 -9.70 2.09
N ILE A 10 8.61 -8.70 1.62
CA ILE A 10 10.07 -8.69 1.47
C ILE A 10 10.60 -7.63 2.43
N SER A 11 11.45 -8.04 3.36
CA SER A 11 12.01 -7.17 4.39
C SER A 11 13.41 -7.62 4.76
N SER A 12 14.20 -6.68 5.24
CA SER A 12 15.56 -6.88 5.74
C SER A 12 15.68 -6.32 7.17
N GLU A 13 16.76 -6.59 7.86
CA GLU A 13 17.00 -6.02 9.19
C GLU A 13 17.12 -4.49 9.19
N LYS A 14 17.35 -3.88 8.02
CA LYS A 14 17.59 -2.43 7.86
C LYS A 14 16.33 -1.61 7.60
N ASP A 15 15.24 -2.26 7.17
CA ASP A 15 13.96 -1.58 6.88
C ASP A 15 12.93 -1.82 7.99
N HIS A 16 11.72 -1.31 7.80
CA HIS A 16 10.62 -1.39 8.78
C HIS A 16 9.36 -2.08 8.21
N TYR A 17 9.47 -2.79 7.09
CA TYR A 17 8.29 -3.42 6.47
C TYR A 17 7.72 -4.55 7.34
N THR A 18 8.58 -5.25 8.10
CA THR A 18 8.13 -6.25 9.08
C THR A 18 7.30 -5.61 10.19
N GLU A 19 7.72 -4.46 10.69
CA GLU A 19 7.02 -3.72 11.74
C GLU A 19 5.68 -3.16 11.25
N GLN A 20 5.63 -2.67 10.00
CA GLN A 20 4.37 -2.29 9.36
C GLN A 20 3.41 -3.48 9.28
N ALA A 21 3.88 -4.63 8.78
CA ALA A 21 3.09 -5.85 8.70
C ALA A 21 2.56 -6.30 10.08
N VAL A 22 3.39 -6.19 11.13
CA VAL A 22 2.99 -6.51 12.51
C VAL A 22 1.83 -5.61 12.97
N VAL A 23 1.90 -4.30 12.73
CA VAL A 23 0.82 -3.37 13.08
C VAL A 23 -0.45 -3.68 12.29
N SER A 24 -0.32 -3.92 10.99
CA SER A 24 -1.46 -4.28 10.14
C SER A 24 -2.13 -5.57 10.60
N MET A 25 -1.38 -6.64 10.83
CA MET A 25 -1.91 -7.92 11.29
C MET A 25 -2.52 -7.84 12.71
N HIS A 26 -1.94 -7.00 13.58
CA HIS A 26 -2.50 -6.78 14.91
C HIS A 26 -3.85 -6.06 14.83
N SER A 27 -3.94 -4.98 14.03
CA SER A 27 -5.20 -4.26 13.82
C SER A 27 -6.29 -5.16 13.21
N LEU A 28 -5.91 -6.05 12.28
CA LEU A 28 -6.83 -7.06 11.74
C LEU A 28 -7.34 -8.00 12.84
N ARG A 29 -6.44 -8.55 13.66
CA ARG A 29 -6.80 -9.46 14.76
C ARG A 29 -7.70 -8.80 15.81
N PHE A 30 -7.62 -7.50 15.97
CA PHE A 30 -8.52 -6.77 16.87
C PHE A 30 -9.98 -6.80 16.40
N HIS A 31 -10.20 -6.69 15.07
CA HIS A 31 -11.54 -6.69 14.47
C HIS A 31 -12.01 -8.08 14.03
N ASP A 32 -11.10 -9.01 13.81
CA ASP A 32 -11.35 -10.42 13.50
C ASP A 32 -10.35 -11.30 14.25
N PRO A 33 -10.65 -11.67 15.51
CA PRO A 33 -9.75 -12.48 16.35
C PRO A 33 -9.42 -13.84 15.74
N ASP A 34 -10.32 -14.40 14.96
CA ASP A 34 -10.19 -15.73 14.32
C ASP A 34 -9.63 -15.66 12.90
N ALA A 35 -9.22 -14.48 12.43
CA ALA A 35 -8.66 -14.28 11.09
C ALA A 35 -7.56 -15.31 10.77
N HIS A 36 -7.69 -16.06 9.71
CA HIS A 36 -6.61 -16.92 9.22
C HIS A 36 -5.64 -16.09 8.36
N ILE A 37 -4.45 -15.81 8.90
CA ILE A 37 -3.44 -14.98 8.25
C ILE A 37 -2.35 -15.87 7.63
N SER A 38 -2.19 -15.78 6.30
CA SER A 38 -1.08 -16.38 5.55
C SER A 38 -0.09 -15.30 5.13
N LEU A 39 1.20 -15.53 5.36
CA LEU A 39 2.27 -14.62 4.96
C LEU A 39 3.14 -15.26 3.88
N VAL A 40 3.09 -14.68 2.68
CA VAL A 40 3.96 -15.05 1.55
C VAL A 40 5.25 -14.25 1.66
N THR A 41 6.39 -14.94 1.73
CA THR A 41 7.70 -14.30 1.92
C THR A 41 8.82 -15.16 1.33
N ASN A 42 10.05 -14.64 1.26
CA ASN A 42 11.20 -15.41 0.86
C ASN A 42 12.03 -15.90 2.06
N ASN A 43 12.93 -16.83 1.83
CA ASN A 43 13.82 -17.37 2.89
C ASN A 43 14.64 -16.26 3.57
N ALA A 44 15.16 -15.29 2.81
CA ALA A 44 15.97 -14.20 3.36
C ALA A 44 15.18 -13.37 4.38
N THR A 45 13.95 -12.97 4.04
CA THR A 45 13.06 -12.25 4.94
C THR A 45 12.64 -13.11 6.13
N PHE A 46 12.23 -14.37 5.89
CA PHE A 46 11.84 -15.30 6.97
C PHE A 46 12.93 -15.48 8.02
N ASN A 47 14.21 -15.54 7.61
CA ASN A 47 15.35 -15.65 8.50
C ASN A 47 15.59 -14.41 9.37
N THR A 48 14.96 -13.26 9.05
CA THR A 48 14.98 -12.05 9.89
C THR A 48 13.97 -12.10 11.03
N PHE A 49 13.02 -13.06 11.03
CA PHE A 49 11.98 -13.19 12.07
C PHE A 49 12.52 -13.89 13.33
N LYS A 50 13.56 -13.30 13.89
CA LYS A 50 14.23 -13.71 15.13
C LYS A 50 14.31 -12.53 16.10
N ASP A 51 14.68 -12.78 17.33
CA ASP A 51 14.85 -11.80 18.38
C ASP A 51 13.63 -10.86 18.47
N LYS A 52 13.82 -9.57 18.32
CA LYS A 52 12.79 -8.54 18.39
C LYS A 52 11.71 -8.66 17.31
N ARG A 53 12.04 -9.26 16.15
CA ARG A 53 11.08 -9.47 15.04
C ARG A 53 10.30 -10.78 15.13
N THR A 54 10.54 -11.58 16.18
CA THR A 54 9.79 -12.83 16.43
C THR A 54 8.29 -12.54 16.60
N LEU A 55 7.91 -11.32 16.97
CA LEU A 55 6.53 -10.91 17.20
C LEU A 55 5.59 -11.22 16.01
N ILE A 56 6.06 -11.09 14.77
CA ILE A 56 5.26 -11.38 13.57
C ILE A 56 4.71 -12.82 13.58
N LYS A 57 5.46 -13.78 14.13
CA LYS A 57 5.07 -15.19 14.22
C LYS A 57 3.83 -15.42 15.09
N LYS A 58 3.47 -14.48 15.97
CA LYS A 58 2.26 -14.59 16.80
C LYS A 58 0.97 -14.34 16.00
N TYR A 59 1.07 -13.60 14.88
CA TYR A 59 -0.09 -13.24 14.07
C TYR A 59 -0.31 -14.18 12.91
N VAL A 60 0.77 -14.78 12.37
CA VAL A 60 0.73 -15.60 11.16
C VAL A 60 0.37 -17.05 11.48
N ASN A 61 -0.68 -17.56 10.84
CA ASN A 61 -1.08 -18.96 10.91
C ASN A 61 -0.29 -19.84 9.93
N GLU A 62 0.05 -19.29 8.75
CA GLU A 62 0.69 -20.03 7.69
C GLU A 62 1.79 -19.19 7.02
N PHE A 63 3.02 -19.72 6.96
CA PHE A 63 4.10 -19.13 6.18
C PHE A 63 4.23 -19.84 4.84
N ILE A 64 4.16 -19.10 3.74
CA ILE A 64 4.33 -19.60 2.39
C ILE A 64 5.65 -19.05 1.86
N ILE A 65 6.65 -19.92 1.73
CA ILE A 65 7.98 -19.52 1.28
C ILE A 65 8.07 -19.60 -0.24
N VAL A 66 8.26 -18.45 -0.86
CA VAL A 66 8.45 -18.30 -2.30
C VAL A 66 9.74 -17.54 -2.54
N ASN A 67 10.69 -18.12 -3.26
CA ASN A 67 11.97 -17.47 -3.53
C ASN A 67 11.98 -16.89 -4.95
N PRO A 68 11.87 -15.56 -5.10
CA PRO A 68 12.10 -14.91 -6.39
C PRO A 68 13.53 -15.12 -6.89
N PRO A 69 13.81 -14.89 -8.19
CA PRO A 69 15.18 -14.93 -8.72
C PRO A 69 16.14 -14.05 -7.89
N GLU A 70 17.31 -14.57 -7.58
CA GLU A 70 18.33 -13.87 -6.76
C GLU A 70 18.80 -12.55 -7.35
N SER A 71 18.73 -12.42 -8.69
CA SER A 71 19.06 -11.17 -9.41
C SER A 71 18.06 -10.05 -9.21
N PHE A 72 16.90 -10.33 -8.59
CA PHE A 72 15.86 -9.32 -8.40
C PHE A 72 16.20 -8.40 -7.23
N THR A 73 16.00 -7.09 -7.45
CA THR A 73 16.03 -6.09 -6.37
C THR A 73 14.92 -6.37 -5.35
N PRO A 74 15.00 -5.85 -4.11
CA PRO A 74 13.92 -6.02 -3.12
C PRO A 74 12.54 -5.60 -3.63
N ILE A 75 12.46 -4.51 -4.41
CA ILE A 75 11.22 -4.06 -5.05
C ILE A 75 10.70 -5.11 -6.03
N GLN A 76 11.55 -5.63 -6.90
CA GLN A 76 11.18 -6.66 -7.87
C GLN A 76 10.75 -7.96 -7.17
N GLN A 77 11.44 -8.35 -6.09
CA GLN A 77 11.06 -9.51 -5.28
C GLN A 77 9.67 -9.34 -4.66
N SER A 78 9.39 -8.16 -4.09
CA SER A 78 8.06 -7.84 -3.53
C SER A 78 6.96 -7.95 -4.60
N ARG A 79 7.19 -7.39 -5.80
CA ARG A 79 6.23 -7.45 -6.91
C ARG A 79 6.07 -8.88 -7.47
N PHE A 80 7.14 -9.65 -7.50
CA PHE A 80 7.09 -11.07 -7.85
C PHE A 80 6.17 -11.83 -6.88
N LEU A 81 6.34 -11.68 -5.57
CA LEU A 81 5.47 -12.33 -4.59
C LEU A 81 4.01 -11.95 -4.80
N LYS A 82 3.72 -10.66 -4.97
CA LYS A 82 2.36 -10.15 -5.14
C LYS A 82 1.70 -10.66 -6.41
N THR A 83 2.38 -10.60 -7.55
CA THR A 83 1.82 -11.04 -8.84
C THR A 83 1.69 -12.56 -8.96
N THR A 84 2.34 -13.33 -8.08
CA THR A 84 2.24 -14.80 -8.04
C THR A 84 1.40 -15.33 -6.86
N LEU A 85 0.65 -14.48 -6.17
CA LEU A 85 -0.15 -14.90 -5.01
C LEU A 85 -1.09 -16.06 -5.34
N ARG A 86 -1.88 -15.95 -6.43
CA ARG A 86 -2.86 -16.98 -6.78
C ARG A 86 -2.25 -18.36 -7.06
N GLN A 87 -1.00 -18.41 -7.53
CA GLN A 87 -0.29 -19.66 -7.75
C GLN A 87 0.20 -20.32 -6.45
N ASN A 88 0.37 -19.53 -5.39
CA ASN A 88 0.96 -19.99 -4.13
C ASN A 88 -0.06 -20.12 -2.99
N VAL A 89 -1.18 -19.41 -3.06
CA VAL A 89 -2.24 -19.42 -2.03
C VAL A 89 -3.45 -20.19 -2.53
N LYS A 90 -3.91 -21.16 -1.77
CA LYS A 90 -5.11 -21.98 -2.09
C LYS A 90 -6.34 -21.40 -1.40
N GLY A 91 -7.50 -21.54 -2.05
CA GLY A 91 -8.78 -21.04 -1.55
C GLY A 91 -8.97 -19.55 -1.78
N ASP A 92 -10.11 -19.02 -1.39
CA ASP A 92 -10.44 -17.60 -1.46
C ASP A 92 -9.56 -16.81 -0.49
N PHE A 93 -9.14 -15.59 -0.89
CA PHE A 93 -8.37 -14.73 0.00
C PHE A 93 -8.66 -13.24 -0.19
N LEU A 94 -8.43 -12.48 0.89
CA LEU A 94 -8.30 -11.04 0.87
C LEU A 94 -6.82 -10.67 1.08
N TYR A 95 -6.20 -10.12 0.04
CA TYR A 95 -4.84 -9.60 0.13
C TYR A 95 -4.85 -8.20 0.74
N LEU A 96 -3.91 -7.94 1.65
CA LEU A 96 -3.67 -6.63 2.27
C LEU A 96 -2.19 -6.26 2.13
N ASP A 97 -1.90 -5.03 1.69
CA ASP A 97 -0.54 -4.47 1.74
C ASP A 97 -0.10 -4.26 3.20
N ASN A 98 1.19 -4.36 3.47
CA ASN A 98 1.76 -4.30 4.82
C ASN A 98 1.57 -2.94 5.50
N ASP A 99 1.38 -1.87 4.73
CA ASP A 99 1.19 -0.50 5.22
C ASP A 99 -0.28 -0.11 5.35
N THR A 100 -1.10 -1.05 5.84
CA THR A 100 -2.52 -0.86 6.13
C THR A 100 -2.81 -0.91 7.64
N ILE A 101 -3.89 -0.25 8.07
CA ILE A 101 -4.52 -0.44 9.39
C ILE A 101 -5.97 -0.82 9.15
N VAL A 102 -6.36 -1.98 9.65
CA VAL A 102 -7.76 -2.42 9.65
C VAL A 102 -8.46 -1.76 10.83
N SER A 103 -9.59 -1.11 10.58
CA SER A 103 -10.35 -0.33 11.57
C SER A 103 -11.82 -0.75 11.71
N ALA A 104 -12.24 -1.75 10.94
CA ALA A 104 -13.56 -2.37 11.05
C ALA A 104 -13.51 -3.81 10.51
N SER A 105 -14.58 -4.57 10.77
CA SER A 105 -14.75 -5.91 10.20
C SER A 105 -14.75 -5.88 8.67
N LEU A 106 -14.15 -6.89 8.06
CA LEU A 106 -14.07 -7.09 6.61
C LEU A 106 -14.96 -8.25 6.14
N HIS A 107 -15.77 -8.85 7.02
CA HIS A 107 -16.62 -10.00 6.68
C HIS A 107 -17.67 -9.70 5.63
N ASP A 108 -18.11 -8.45 5.48
CA ASP A 108 -19.05 -8.06 4.42
C ASP A 108 -18.54 -8.41 3.02
N LEU A 109 -17.21 -8.41 2.83
CA LEU A 109 -16.58 -8.79 1.56
C LEU A 109 -16.77 -10.27 1.19
N GLU A 110 -17.06 -11.13 2.17
CA GLU A 110 -17.31 -12.56 1.93
C GLU A 110 -18.57 -12.81 1.11
N SER A 111 -19.56 -11.94 1.26
CA SER A 111 -20.86 -12.04 0.61
C SER A 111 -20.92 -11.46 -0.81
N LEU A 112 -19.86 -10.80 -1.26
CA LEU A 112 -19.83 -10.17 -2.57
C LEU A 112 -19.79 -11.22 -3.68
N ASP A 113 -20.70 -11.06 -4.64
CA ASP A 113 -20.76 -11.90 -5.84
C ASP A 113 -19.82 -11.36 -6.93
N CYS A 114 -18.52 -11.54 -6.71
CA CYS A 114 -17.48 -11.23 -7.68
C CYS A 114 -16.30 -12.18 -7.52
N GLU A 115 -15.61 -12.47 -8.63
CA GLU A 115 -14.42 -13.31 -8.61
C GLU A 115 -13.19 -12.55 -8.11
N MET A 116 -13.10 -11.25 -8.42
CA MET A 116 -12.04 -10.36 -7.96
C MET A 116 -12.61 -8.98 -7.66
N GLY A 117 -12.10 -8.34 -6.61
CA GLY A 117 -12.54 -6.99 -6.22
C GLY A 117 -11.39 -6.13 -5.76
N ALA A 118 -11.43 -4.82 -6.12
CA ALA A 118 -10.47 -3.83 -5.69
C ALA A 118 -11.08 -2.42 -5.67
N VAL A 119 -10.40 -1.49 -4.99
CA VAL A 119 -10.80 -0.07 -4.95
C VAL A 119 -10.04 0.71 -6.02
N PRO A 120 -10.70 1.65 -6.75
CA PRO A 120 -10.04 2.51 -7.72
C PRO A 120 -8.87 3.30 -7.10
N ASP A 121 -7.76 3.41 -7.84
CA ASP A 121 -6.57 4.12 -7.39
C ASP A 121 -6.86 5.61 -7.23
N GLY A 122 -6.55 6.13 -6.05
CA GLY A 122 -6.84 7.52 -5.68
C GLY A 122 -8.32 7.83 -5.55
N HIS A 123 -9.21 6.81 -5.51
CA HIS A 123 -10.67 6.97 -5.50
C HIS A 123 -11.18 7.83 -6.68
N ARG A 124 -10.62 7.62 -7.86
CA ARG A 124 -10.88 8.39 -9.07
C ARG A 124 -10.81 7.52 -10.31
N THR A 125 -11.31 8.03 -11.43
CA THR A 125 -11.20 7.35 -12.72
C THR A 125 -9.74 7.28 -13.21
N ALA A 126 -9.45 6.29 -14.03
CA ALA A 126 -8.13 6.09 -14.63
C ALA A 126 -7.66 7.33 -15.44
N GLU A 127 -8.59 8.02 -16.09
CA GLU A 127 -8.31 9.23 -16.88
C GLU A 127 -7.58 10.32 -16.07
N CYS A 128 -7.83 10.40 -14.76
CA CYS A 128 -7.16 11.34 -13.86
C CYS A 128 -5.79 10.87 -13.35
N ASN A 129 -5.33 9.69 -13.76
CA ASN A 129 -4.09 9.11 -13.25
C ASN A 129 -2.92 9.34 -14.22
N ARG A 130 -2.02 10.30 -13.87
CA ARG A 130 -0.86 10.65 -14.69
C ARG A 130 0.08 9.48 -14.93
N GLN A 131 0.29 8.62 -13.95
CA GLN A 131 1.17 7.45 -14.07
C GLN A 131 0.68 6.49 -15.16
N MET A 132 -0.64 6.34 -15.27
CA MET A 132 -1.28 5.59 -16.34
C MET A 132 -0.99 6.18 -17.72
N HIS A 133 -1.16 7.50 -17.88
CA HIS A 133 -0.88 8.16 -19.16
C HIS A 133 0.58 7.96 -19.60
N GLU A 134 1.54 8.09 -18.68
CA GLU A 134 2.96 7.86 -18.98
C GLU A 134 3.22 6.40 -19.36
N TYR A 135 2.63 5.46 -18.64
CA TYR A 135 2.76 4.03 -18.93
C TYR A 135 2.25 3.69 -20.33
N PHE A 136 1.04 4.10 -20.69
CA PHE A 136 0.48 3.81 -22.01
C PHE A 136 1.17 4.55 -23.12
N ARG A 137 1.63 5.77 -22.89
CA ARG A 137 2.48 6.50 -23.84
C ARG A 137 3.76 5.73 -24.14
N LEU A 138 4.37 5.11 -23.14
CA LEU A 138 5.62 4.35 -23.27
C LEU A 138 5.38 2.99 -23.93
N THR A 139 4.42 2.23 -23.45
CA THR A 139 4.17 0.84 -23.88
C THR A 139 3.33 0.72 -25.15
N LYS A 140 2.60 1.77 -25.54
CA LYS A 140 1.63 1.79 -26.65
C LYS A 140 0.49 0.80 -26.52
N ARG A 141 0.23 0.30 -25.30
CA ARG A 141 -0.89 -0.60 -25.02
C ARG A 141 -2.22 0.16 -24.97
N SER A 142 -3.32 -0.52 -25.24
CA SER A 142 -4.67 -0.01 -24.97
C SER A 142 -4.97 -0.01 -23.49
N TRP A 143 -5.91 0.80 -23.03
CA TRP A 143 -6.30 0.90 -21.64
C TRP A 143 -7.79 1.21 -21.48
N ASN A 144 -8.31 0.91 -20.27
CA ASN A 144 -9.66 1.30 -19.87
C ASN A 144 -9.59 2.66 -19.16
N TYR A 145 -10.20 3.68 -19.73
CA TYR A 145 -10.23 5.03 -19.16
C TYR A 145 -11.05 5.13 -17.86
N ASN A 146 -11.98 4.19 -17.65
CA ASN A 146 -12.90 4.27 -16.51
C ASN A 146 -12.32 3.71 -15.22
N LEU A 147 -11.51 2.62 -15.31
CA LEU A 147 -11.06 1.88 -14.15
C LEU A 147 -9.55 1.69 -14.13
N TYR A 148 -8.95 2.05 -13.00
CA TYR A 148 -7.57 1.77 -12.65
C TYR A 148 -7.52 1.48 -11.16
N PHE A 149 -7.32 0.23 -10.79
CA PHE A 149 -7.43 -0.23 -9.42
C PHE A 149 -6.12 -0.10 -8.67
N ASN A 150 -6.23 0.16 -7.36
CA ASN A 150 -5.12 0.05 -6.42
C ASN A 150 -4.96 -1.40 -5.97
N GLY A 151 -3.75 -1.93 -6.10
CA GLY A 151 -3.46 -3.31 -5.75
C GLY A 151 -3.23 -3.58 -4.27
N GLY A 152 -3.44 -2.60 -3.37
CA GLY A 152 -3.13 -2.76 -1.93
C GLY A 152 -4.16 -3.53 -1.13
N VAL A 153 -5.39 -3.63 -1.64
CA VAL A 153 -6.44 -4.52 -1.11
C VAL A 153 -7.09 -5.23 -2.28
N LEU A 154 -7.02 -6.56 -2.32
CA LEU A 154 -7.58 -7.37 -3.39
C LEU A 154 -8.39 -8.53 -2.81
N LEU A 155 -9.70 -8.54 -3.07
CA LEU A 155 -10.53 -9.72 -2.88
C LEU A 155 -10.30 -10.66 -4.07
N VAL A 156 -10.01 -11.93 -3.82
CA VAL A 156 -9.69 -12.91 -4.86
C VAL A 156 -10.35 -14.24 -4.53
N ARG A 157 -11.27 -14.70 -5.39
CA ARG A 157 -11.86 -16.04 -5.32
C ARG A 157 -10.95 -17.07 -5.99
N ASP A 158 -11.07 -18.31 -5.58
CA ASP A 158 -10.32 -19.42 -6.17
C ASP A 158 -11.05 -19.99 -7.39
N THR A 159 -10.90 -19.33 -8.53
CA THR A 159 -11.56 -19.68 -9.78
C THR A 159 -10.55 -19.80 -10.93
N VAL A 160 -10.94 -20.48 -12.00
CA VAL A 160 -10.12 -20.59 -13.21
C VAL A 160 -9.76 -19.22 -13.77
N ASN A 161 -10.71 -18.26 -13.72
CA ASN A 161 -10.49 -16.91 -14.25
C ASN A 161 -9.45 -16.14 -13.43
N THR A 162 -9.49 -16.24 -12.09
CA THR A 162 -8.49 -15.55 -11.24
C THR A 162 -7.11 -16.18 -11.38
N HIS A 163 -6.99 -17.49 -11.58
CA HIS A 163 -5.72 -18.14 -11.91
C HIS A 163 -5.15 -17.63 -13.23
N LYS A 164 -5.98 -17.53 -14.27
CA LYS A 164 -5.58 -16.95 -15.56
C LYS A 164 -5.16 -15.50 -15.42
N PHE A 165 -5.97 -14.70 -14.70
CA PHE A 165 -5.71 -13.29 -14.44
C PHE A 165 -4.34 -13.06 -13.80
N PHE A 166 -4.02 -13.77 -12.72
CA PHE A 166 -2.71 -13.64 -12.05
C PHE A 166 -1.56 -14.10 -12.94
N GLY A 167 -1.78 -15.11 -13.79
CA GLY A 167 -0.80 -15.50 -14.82
C GLY A 167 -0.50 -14.38 -15.80
N ASP A 168 -1.54 -13.72 -16.30
CA ASP A 168 -1.42 -12.56 -17.19
C ASP A 168 -0.79 -11.36 -16.49
N TRP A 169 -1.20 -11.05 -15.25
CA TRP A 169 -0.62 -9.96 -14.46
C TRP A 169 0.87 -10.16 -14.26
N HIS A 170 1.29 -11.35 -13.82
CA HIS A 170 2.70 -11.67 -13.63
C HIS A 170 3.50 -11.57 -14.93
N ARG A 171 2.98 -12.14 -16.03
CA ARG A 171 3.61 -12.11 -17.34
C ARG A 171 3.80 -10.67 -17.83
N ILE A 172 2.76 -9.84 -17.78
CA ILE A 172 2.80 -8.45 -18.23
C ILE A 172 3.78 -7.63 -17.40
N TRP A 173 3.73 -7.75 -16.07
CA TRP A 173 4.69 -7.09 -15.18
C TRP A 173 6.13 -7.47 -15.50
N ASN A 174 6.40 -8.76 -15.75
CA ASN A 174 7.75 -9.22 -16.08
C ASN A 174 8.22 -8.72 -17.45
N GLU A 175 7.34 -8.70 -18.45
CA GLU A 175 7.61 -8.09 -19.76
C GLU A 175 7.95 -6.61 -19.63
N ASP A 176 7.14 -5.85 -18.88
CA ASP A 176 7.31 -4.40 -18.69
C ASP A 176 8.62 -4.10 -17.96
N ARG A 177 8.98 -4.92 -16.98
CA ARG A 177 10.25 -4.82 -16.27
C ARG A 177 11.45 -5.02 -17.21
N ILE A 178 11.38 -6.00 -18.10
CA ILE A 178 12.46 -6.34 -19.01
C ILE A 178 12.56 -5.32 -20.15
N GLN A 179 11.43 -4.95 -20.76
CA GLN A 179 11.43 -4.14 -21.98
C GLN A 179 11.52 -2.64 -21.70
N TYR A 180 10.92 -2.17 -20.61
CA TYR A 180 10.75 -0.75 -20.32
C TYR A 180 11.38 -0.32 -18.99
N GLY A 181 11.94 -1.24 -18.20
CA GLY A 181 12.48 -0.96 -16.87
C GLY A 181 11.39 -0.59 -15.83
N ILE A 182 10.13 -0.91 -16.11
CA ILE A 182 8.99 -0.58 -15.23
C ILE A 182 8.87 -1.64 -14.14
N ASN A 183 9.22 -1.27 -12.90
CA ASN A 183 9.21 -2.21 -11.77
C ASN A 183 7.89 -2.21 -10.99
N ILE A 184 7.01 -1.21 -11.20
CA ILE A 184 5.70 -1.15 -10.55
C ILE A 184 4.73 -2.15 -11.18
N ASP A 185 3.90 -2.77 -10.34
CA ASP A 185 3.00 -3.85 -10.75
C ASP A 185 1.58 -3.36 -11.12
N GLN A 186 1.19 -2.18 -10.66
CA GLN A 186 -0.18 -1.67 -10.79
C GLN A 186 -0.61 -1.38 -12.26
N PRO A 187 0.24 -0.82 -13.15
CA PRO A 187 -0.12 -0.73 -14.57
C PRO A 187 -0.32 -2.08 -15.24
N ALA A 188 0.48 -3.08 -14.86
CA ALA A 188 0.32 -4.45 -15.35
C ALA A 188 -0.98 -5.10 -14.83
N LEU A 189 -1.42 -4.76 -13.60
CA LEU A 189 -2.72 -5.14 -13.05
C LEU A 189 -3.87 -4.64 -13.95
N ALA A 190 -3.82 -3.36 -14.34
CA ALA A 190 -4.81 -2.77 -15.23
C ALA A 190 -4.83 -3.40 -16.62
N GLN A 191 -3.67 -3.80 -17.15
CA GLN A 191 -3.59 -4.53 -18.42
C GLN A 191 -4.14 -5.96 -18.30
N ALA A 192 -3.85 -6.66 -17.21
CA ALA A 192 -4.40 -7.97 -16.93
C ALA A 192 -5.93 -7.90 -16.82
N ASP A 193 -6.46 -6.86 -16.17
CA ASP A 193 -7.89 -6.63 -16.05
C ASP A 193 -8.57 -6.47 -17.42
N LEU A 194 -7.98 -5.61 -18.26
CA LEU A 194 -8.48 -5.43 -19.64
C LEU A 194 -8.44 -6.72 -20.47
N LEU A 195 -7.40 -7.54 -20.33
CA LEU A 195 -7.25 -8.81 -21.05
C LEU A 195 -8.18 -9.93 -20.56
N ASN A 196 -8.73 -9.75 -19.35
CA ASN A 196 -9.65 -10.70 -18.72
C ASN A 196 -11.06 -10.09 -18.58
N ASP A 197 -11.52 -9.34 -19.59
CA ASP A 197 -12.87 -8.80 -19.72
C ASP A 197 -13.30 -7.93 -18.51
N CYS A 198 -12.37 -7.18 -17.92
CA CYS A 198 -12.59 -6.36 -16.73
C CYS A 198 -13.14 -7.17 -15.55
N LEU A 199 -12.40 -8.22 -15.19
CA LEU A 199 -12.76 -9.17 -14.13
C LEU A 199 -12.86 -8.52 -12.74
N ILE A 200 -12.13 -7.41 -12.49
CA ILE A 200 -12.11 -6.75 -11.19
C ILE A 200 -13.38 -5.93 -11.00
N ALA A 201 -14.20 -6.31 -10.03
CA ALA A 201 -15.32 -5.51 -9.56
C ALA A 201 -14.83 -4.36 -8.67
N GLU A 202 -15.46 -3.19 -8.80
CA GLU A 202 -15.19 -2.03 -7.95
C GLU A 202 -15.73 -2.28 -6.53
N LEU A 203 -14.84 -2.20 -5.55
CA LEU A 203 -15.19 -2.20 -4.13
C LEU A 203 -15.42 -0.77 -3.64
N ASP A 204 -16.27 -0.63 -2.61
CA ASP A 204 -16.41 0.64 -1.88
C ASP A 204 -15.05 1.13 -1.35
N GLY A 205 -14.77 2.42 -1.51
CA GLY A 205 -13.51 3.04 -1.14
C GLY A 205 -13.13 2.89 0.34
N ARG A 206 -14.10 2.60 1.21
CA ARG A 206 -13.87 2.33 2.64
C ARG A 206 -12.96 1.11 2.87
N TYR A 207 -12.93 0.15 1.94
CA TYR A 207 -12.11 -1.05 2.06
C TYR A 207 -10.65 -0.86 1.63
N ASN A 208 -10.32 0.31 1.09
CA ASN A 208 -8.94 0.71 0.79
C ASN A 208 -8.84 2.23 0.77
N CYS A 209 -9.01 2.87 1.93
CA CYS A 209 -8.93 4.32 2.08
C CYS A 209 -7.47 4.78 1.93
N GLN A 210 -7.10 5.24 0.74
CA GLN A 210 -5.75 5.60 0.34
C GLN A 210 -5.39 7.01 0.85
N VAL A 211 -5.06 7.11 2.11
CA VAL A 211 -5.00 8.34 2.92
C VAL A 211 -4.08 9.45 2.39
N VAL A 212 -3.12 9.12 1.54
CA VAL A 212 -2.22 10.11 0.94
C VAL A 212 -2.82 10.83 -0.27
N LEU A 213 -4.01 10.44 -0.69
CA LEU A 213 -4.69 10.97 -1.88
C LEU A 213 -5.97 11.70 -1.51
N SER A 214 -6.26 12.79 -2.21
CA SER A 214 -7.41 13.66 -1.90
C SER A 214 -8.77 12.97 -1.93
N GLY A 215 -8.92 11.94 -2.76
CA GLY A 215 -10.15 11.15 -2.85
C GLY A 215 -10.49 10.38 -1.58
N ALA A 216 -9.50 10.09 -0.73
CA ALA A 216 -9.69 9.43 0.56
C ALA A 216 -10.60 10.21 1.51
N LYS A 217 -10.71 11.54 1.35
CA LYS A 217 -11.57 12.38 2.21
C LYS A 217 -13.01 11.90 2.32
N LYS A 218 -13.52 11.22 1.29
CA LYS A 218 -14.88 10.67 1.29
C LYS A 218 -15.07 9.52 2.28
N TYR A 219 -13.99 8.82 2.62
CA TYR A 219 -14.02 7.54 3.32
C TYR A 219 -13.33 7.58 4.68
N LEU A 220 -12.73 8.72 5.08
CA LEU A 220 -11.94 8.81 6.32
C LEU A 220 -12.74 8.47 7.58
N THR A 221 -14.04 8.76 7.60
CA THR A 221 -14.89 8.58 8.78
C THR A 221 -15.44 7.16 8.91
N ASP A 222 -15.49 6.41 7.83
CA ASP A 222 -16.06 5.06 7.76
C ASP A 222 -15.12 4.02 7.11
N ALA A 223 -13.85 4.37 6.98
CA ALA A 223 -12.84 3.48 6.45
C ALA A 223 -12.78 2.18 7.27
N ALA A 224 -12.85 1.05 6.57
CA ALA A 224 -12.56 -0.26 7.15
C ALA A 224 -11.08 -0.63 7.04
N VAL A 225 -10.38 -0.08 6.02
CA VAL A 225 -8.93 -0.21 5.85
C VAL A 225 -8.34 1.15 5.51
N PHE A 226 -7.49 1.68 6.38
CA PHE A 226 -6.62 2.82 6.09
C PHE A 226 -5.35 2.32 5.41
N HIS A 227 -5.03 2.84 4.23
CA HIS A 227 -3.85 2.46 3.47
C HIS A 227 -2.88 3.65 3.36
N TYR A 228 -1.73 3.50 3.99
CA TYR A 228 -0.68 4.52 4.10
C TYR A 228 0.34 4.43 2.96
N MET A 229 -0.14 4.08 1.77
CA MET A 229 0.68 3.95 0.58
C MET A 229 1.61 5.15 0.39
N SER A 230 2.82 4.94 -0.01
CA SER A 230 3.76 5.92 -0.53
C SER A 230 5.14 5.92 0.14
N ASP A 231 6.17 6.04 -0.68
CA ASP A 231 7.56 6.30 -0.29
C ASP A 231 7.81 7.79 0.02
N LEU A 232 6.76 8.61 0.08
CA LEU A 232 6.92 10.03 0.27
C LEU A 232 7.32 10.29 1.73
N ALA A 233 8.59 10.65 1.93
CA ALA A 233 9.15 11.12 3.21
C ALA A 233 8.36 12.28 3.84
N TYR A 234 7.40 12.84 3.12
CA TYR A 234 6.51 13.94 3.54
C TYR A 234 5.46 13.51 4.55
N PHE A 235 5.16 12.23 4.63
CA PHE A 235 4.14 11.68 5.50
C PHE A 235 4.74 10.94 6.71
N ALA A 236 5.92 11.37 7.17
CA ALA A 236 6.56 10.83 8.37
C ALA A 236 5.67 10.97 9.64
N SER A 237 4.66 11.84 9.61
CA SER A 237 3.63 11.95 10.65
C SER A 237 2.62 10.80 10.62
N PHE A 238 2.45 10.12 9.49
CA PHE A 238 1.55 8.98 9.43
C PHE A 238 2.09 7.80 10.23
N PRO A 239 1.24 7.07 10.97
CA PRO A 239 1.67 6.01 11.87
C PRO A 239 2.63 4.99 11.24
N LEU A 240 2.26 4.46 10.07
CA LEU A 240 3.06 3.45 9.38
C LEU A 240 4.21 4.02 8.53
N LYS A 241 4.44 5.33 8.55
CA LYS A 241 5.60 6.00 7.93
C LYS A 241 6.48 6.68 8.99
N ASN A 242 6.07 6.67 10.26
CA ASN A 242 6.81 7.24 11.36
C ASN A 242 7.86 6.25 11.88
N LEU A 243 9.12 6.50 11.54
CA LEU A 243 10.24 5.63 11.93
C LEU A 243 10.38 5.49 13.45
N LYS A 244 10.03 6.52 14.23
CA LYS A 244 10.07 6.44 15.70
C LYS A 244 9.06 5.40 16.20
N LEU A 245 7.82 5.44 15.71
CA LEU A 245 6.80 4.46 16.07
C LEU A 245 7.17 3.05 15.61
N LEU A 246 7.67 2.89 14.38
CA LEU A 246 8.09 1.58 13.87
C LEU A 246 9.29 1.01 14.63
N ASN A 247 10.22 1.85 15.08
CA ASN A 247 11.29 1.43 15.98
C ASN A 247 10.73 1.00 17.35
N GLN A 248 9.72 1.69 17.89
CA GLN A 248 9.05 1.24 19.12
C GLN A 248 8.41 -0.14 18.94
N VAL A 249 7.74 -0.40 17.81
CA VAL A 249 7.19 -1.73 17.49
C VAL A 249 8.30 -2.79 17.49
N ARG A 250 9.45 -2.49 16.86
CA ARG A 250 10.61 -3.40 16.85
C ARG A 250 11.13 -3.70 18.23
N GLU A 251 11.32 -2.68 19.06
CA GLU A 251 11.95 -2.80 20.37
C GLU A 251 11.00 -3.36 21.44
N ASN A 252 9.75 -2.92 21.45
CA ASN A 252 8.82 -3.10 22.55
C ASN A 252 7.55 -3.89 22.15
N GLY A 253 7.38 -4.20 20.85
CA GLY A 253 6.14 -4.76 20.32
C GLY A 253 5.03 -3.73 20.22
N ILE A 254 3.78 -4.19 20.31
CA ILE A 254 2.61 -3.33 20.30
C ILE A 254 2.48 -2.66 21.67
N THR A 255 2.64 -1.35 21.70
CA THR A 255 2.49 -0.54 22.92
C THR A 255 1.10 0.10 22.99
N ALA A 256 0.71 0.62 24.15
CA ALA A 256 -0.57 1.35 24.29
C ALA A 256 -0.69 2.54 23.32
N GLU A 257 0.42 3.23 23.01
CA GLU A 257 0.45 4.30 22.01
C GLU A 257 0.12 3.78 20.60
N ILE A 258 0.65 2.61 20.24
CA ILE A 258 0.35 1.95 18.95
C ILE A 258 -1.10 1.46 18.91
N GLU A 259 -1.59 0.88 20.00
CA GLU A 259 -3.00 0.45 20.13
C GLU A 259 -3.95 1.65 19.97
N GLU A 260 -3.68 2.77 20.64
CA GLU A 260 -4.48 4.00 20.49
C GLU A 260 -4.56 4.46 19.03
N ILE A 261 -3.42 4.47 18.33
CA ILE A 261 -3.39 4.83 16.91
C ILE A 261 -4.22 3.87 16.05
N MET A 262 -4.19 2.58 16.35
CA MET A 262 -4.97 1.58 15.61
C MET A 262 -6.47 1.69 15.88
N HIS A 263 -6.85 1.99 17.12
CA HIS A 263 -8.26 2.19 17.49
C HIS A 263 -8.83 3.51 16.94
N HIS A 264 -7.99 4.53 16.86
CA HIS A 264 -8.36 5.87 16.43
C HIS A 264 -7.42 6.40 15.34
N PRO A 265 -7.28 5.69 14.20
CA PRO A 265 -6.33 6.08 13.15
C PRO A 265 -6.63 7.48 12.60
N LEU A 266 -7.89 7.94 12.68
CA LEU A 266 -8.30 9.27 12.26
C LEU A 266 -7.66 10.38 13.13
N HIS A 267 -7.38 10.13 14.41
CA HIS A 267 -6.74 11.11 15.30
C HIS A 267 -5.35 11.49 14.80
N ALA A 268 -4.61 10.56 14.19
CA ALA A 268 -3.32 10.85 13.60
C ALA A 268 -3.38 11.84 12.43
N PHE A 269 -4.55 12.00 11.80
CA PHE A 269 -4.76 12.95 10.69
C PHE A 269 -5.15 14.35 11.19
N LEU A 270 -5.78 14.46 12.35
CA LEU A 270 -6.33 15.73 12.84
C LEU A 270 -5.23 16.69 13.30
N GLU A 271 -4.11 16.19 13.80
CA GLU A 271 -3.09 17.03 14.42
C GLU A 271 -1.94 17.43 13.48
N ASN A 272 -1.47 16.51 12.62
CA ASN A 272 -0.24 16.70 11.84
C ASN A 272 -0.31 16.25 10.39
N SER A 273 -1.47 15.83 9.88
CA SER A 273 -1.58 15.22 8.57
C SER A 273 -2.20 16.18 7.55
N LEU A 274 -1.58 16.25 6.37
CA LEU A 274 -2.04 17.03 5.24
C LEU A 274 -2.46 16.08 4.11
N ILE A 275 -3.74 16.09 3.77
CA ILE A 275 -4.26 15.40 2.58
C ILE A 275 -4.31 16.41 1.44
N LEU A 276 -3.43 16.21 0.44
CA LEU A 276 -3.29 17.08 -0.72
C LEU A 276 -4.21 16.62 -1.85
N GLY A 277 -4.81 17.58 -2.56
CA GLY A 277 -5.42 17.35 -3.87
C GLY A 277 -4.38 17.03 -4.94
N GLY A 278 -4.84 16.51 -6.09
CA GLY A 278 -3.91 16.14 -7.18
C GLY A 278 -3.06 17.31 -7.66
N ALA A 279 -3.66 18.50 -7.82
CA ALA A 279 -2.94 19.71 -8.25
C ALA A 279 -1.94 20.19 -7.18
N GLU A 280 -2.34 20.20 -5.92
CA GLU A 280 -1.44 20.58 -4.83
C GLU A 280 -0.28 19.57 -4.69
N LEU A 281 -0.56 18.28 -4.89
CA LEU A 281 0.46 17.24 -4.85
C LEU A 281 1.49 17.43 -5.97
N GLU A 282 1.06 17.80 -7.18
CA GLU A 282 1.97 18.11 -8.31
C GLU A 282 2.87 19.32 -7.99
N ILE A 283 2.30 20.40 -7.44
CA ILE A 283 3.08 21.54 -6.97
C ILE A 283 4.08 21.08 -5.90
N TYR A 284 3.62 20.27 -4.94
CA TYR A 284 4.42 19.80 -3.84
C TYR A 284 5.57 18.88 -4.28
N LYS A 285 5.39 18.13 -5.37
CA LYS A 285 6.38 17.26 -6.02
C LYS A 285 7.25 18.00 -7.05
N SER A 286 6.98 19.25 -7.34
CA SER A 286 7.76 20.00 -8.32
C SER A 286 9.24 20.10 -7.90
N PRO A 287 10.20 20.15 -8.86
CA PRO A 287 11.63 20.28 -8.55
C PRO A 287 11.92 21.48 -7.65
N LEU A 288 11.21 22.59 -7.84
CA LEU A 288 11.36 23.80 -7.00
C LEU A 288 10.97 23.53 -5.54
N MET A 289 9.84 22.86 -5.31
CA MET A 289 9.39 22.55 -3.96
C MET A 289 10.25 21.46 -3.29
N ILE A 290 10.77 20.51 -4.06
CA ILE A 290 11.74 19.53 -3.56
C ILE A 290 13.01 20.23 -3.11
N LEU A 291 13.55 21.15 -3.93
CA LEU A 291 14.73 21.93 -3.59
C LEU A 291 14.48 22.81 -2.35
N ALA A 292 13.36 23.53 -2.31
CA ALA A 292 12.99 24.38 -1.19
C ALA A 292 12.93 23.60 0.13
N ARG A 293 12.33 22.40 0.13
CA ARG A 293 12.27 21.53 1.32
C ARG A 293 13.63 21.00 1.74
N LYS A 294 14.46 20.60 0.77
CA LYS A 294 15.83 20.17 1.06
C LYS A 294 16.62 21.30 1.71
N LEU A 295 16.58 22.49 1.15
CA LEU A 295 17.25 23.66 1.70
C LEU A 295 16.71 24.04 3.09
N SER A 296 15.39 23.99 3.28
CA SER A 296 14.73 24.25 4.56
C SER A 296 15.14 23.25 5.65
N ARG A 297 15.30 21.97 5.28
CA ARG A 297 15.74 20.91 6.20
C ARG A 297 17.22 21.04 6.54
N ASP A 298 18.05 21.21 5.52
CA ASP A 298 19.52 21.18 5.65
C ASP A 298 20.08 22.54 6.13
N HIS A 299 19.33 23.63 5.93
CA HIS A 299 19.70 25.00 6.26
C HIS A 299 18.53 25.77 6.91
N GLY A 300 18.14 25.36 8.12
CA GLY A 300 16.96 25.89 8.82
C GLY A 300 16.93 27.43 8.99
N TRP A 301 18.08 28.08 8.96
CA TRP A 301 18.19 29.55 8.98
C TRP A 301 17.53 30.23 7.76
N LEU A 302 17.46 29.54 6.60
CA LEU A 302 16.78 30.05 5.41
C LEU A 302 15.29 30.29 5.65
N ASN A 303 14.65 29.46 6.50
CA ASN A 303 13.26 29.68 6.88
C ASN A 303 13.06 31.01 7.62
N THR A 304 14.02 31.42 8.43
CA THR A 304 13.98 32.70 9.12
C THR A 304 14.10 33.88 8.14
N VAL A 305 14.98 33.76 7.16
CA VAL A 305 15.14 34.78 6.10
C VAL A 305 13.86 34.88 5.26
N VAL A 306 13.30 33.73 4.84
CA VAL A 306 12.05 33.70 4.05
C VAL A 306 10.90 34.31 4.86
N ARG A 307 10.72 33.95 6.13
CA ARG A 307 9.69 34.52 7.00
C ARG A 307 9.87 36.04 7.19
N PHE A 308 11.08 36.51 7.32
CA PHE A 308 11.37 37.94 7.40
C PHE A 308 10.99 38.67 6.10
N ALA A 309 11.37 38.11 4.94
CA ALA A 309 11.00 38.66 3.63
C ALA A 309 9.49 38.71 3.44
N TYR A 310 8.75 37.64 3.83
CA TYR A 310 7.27 37.61 3.77
C TYR A 310 6.65 38.70 4.62
N ARG A 311 7.17 38.95 5.84
CA ARG A 311 6.68 40.03 6.70
C ARG A 311 6.93 41.41 6.08
N LEU A 312 8.07 41.63 5.43
CA LEU A 312 8.37 42.87 4.71
C LEU A 312 7.41 43.13 3.54
N LEU A 313 6.92 42.04 2.91
CA LEU A 313 5.92 42.11 1.84
C LEU A 313 4.49 42.24 2.34
N GLY A 314 4.28 42.35 3.67
CA GLY A 314 2.97 42.56 4.28
C GLY A 314 2.15 41.28 4.51
N TYR A 315 2.73 40.10 4.30
CA TYR A 315 2.06 38.82 4.59
C TYR A 315 2.17 38.49 6.08
N LYS A 316 1.03 38.09 6.69
CA LYS A 316 1.01 37.54 8.04
C LYS A 316 1.28 36.03 7.96
N ILE A 317 2.32 35.55 8.62
CA ILE A 317 2.65 34.15 8.80
C ILE A 317 2.59 33.82 10.29
#